data_cc8574371287916116220297e164d0a7
#
_entry.id   cc8574371287916116220297e164d0a7
#
_cell.length_a   1.000
_cell.length_b   1.000
_cell.length_c   1.000
_cell.angle_alpha   90.00
_cell.angle_beta   90.00
_cell.angle_gamma   90.00
#
_symmetry.space_group_name_H-M   'P 1'
#
loop_
_entity.id
_entity.type
_entity.pdbx_description
1 polymer ?
#
loop_
_entity_poly.entity_id
_entity_poly.type
_entity_poly.pdbx_seq_one_letter_code
_entity_poly.pdbx_strand_id
1 'polypeptide(L)'
;MLAVAGLKAAYGRIPILHGIDLNVAEGEFVGILGHNGMGKTTFLKTLIGLLRPTGGSIELNGKNITRMPAYKRNLNGMGYVPQGRDIFPNLTVLDNLRIAFAMHKVEEEKVLEEVLEVFPRLKPLLERSGRVLSGGEQQILALARCLCGSPSLLLLDEPTEGIQPSIIEEIIEILQGLRTSRNLTIVLVEQNLDFIASLSQRVHIIQRGQLVNEVSPDQLYNPELVREFVGMGG
;
A
#
# COMPACT_ATOMS: atom_id res chain seq x y z
N MET A 1 -13.67 -0.66 8.86
CA MET A 1 -12.96 -1.46 7.84
C MET A 1 -11.78 -2.24 8.45
N LEU A 2 -10.71 -1.57 8.87
CA LEU A 2 -9.52 -2.16 9.53
C LEU A 2 -9.40 -1.63 10.96
N ALA A 3 -9.21 -2.52 11.94
CA ALA A 3 -8.89 -2.16 13.32
C ALA A 3 -7.61 -2.89 13.76
N VAL A 4 -6.67 -2.13 14.32
CA VAL A 4 -5.38 -2.60 14.83
C VAL A 4 -5.26 -2.15 16.28
N ALA A 5 -4.99 -3.08 17.20
CA ALA A 5 -4.88 -2.77 18.61
C ALA A 5 -3.59 -3.34 19.20
N GLY A 6 -2.75 -2.45 19.75
CA GLY A 6 -1.52 -2.78 20.46
C GLY A 6 -0.54 -3.62 19.64
N LEU A 7 -0.47 -3.43 18.31
CA LEU A 7 0.27 -4.29 17.40
C LEU A 7 1.77 -4.24 17.64
N LYS A 8 2.37 -5.40 17.90
CA LYS A 8 3.81 -5.58 18.10
C LYS A 8 4.36 -6.57 17.10
N ALA A 9 5.56 -6.31 16.58
CA ALA A 9 6.26 -7.22 15.68
C ALA A 9 7.77 -7.13 15.86
N ALA A 10 8.47 -8.22 15.54
CA ALA A 10 9.92 -8.33 15.69
C ALA A 10 10.51 -9.20 14.58
N TYR A 11 11.76 -8.93 14.20
CA TYR A 11 12.59 -9.84 13.41
C TYR A 11 13.52 -10.61 14.38
N GLY A 12 13.20 -11.88 14.59
CA GLY A 12 13.87 -12.68 15.59
C GLY A 12 13.71 -12.08 17.00
N ARG A 13 14.80 -11.61 17.61
CA ARG A 13 14.80 -10.98 18.94
C ARG A 13 14.76 -9.45 18.89
N ILE A 14 14.77 -8.86 17.71
CA ILE A 14 14.82 -7.40 17.55
C ILE A 14 13.40 -6.87 17.38
N PRO A 15 12.80 -6.21 18.38
CA PRO A 15 11.49 -5.63 18.28
C PRO A 15 11.54 -4.40 17.36
N ILE A 16 10.54 -4.27 16.49
CA ILE A 16 10.42 -3.16 15.54
C ILE A 16 9.14 -2.37 15.78
N LEU A 17 8.00 -3.05 16.03
CA LEU A 17 6.74 -2.39 16.35
C LEU A 17 6.45 -2.53 17.85
N HIS A 18 6.06 -1.42 18.47
CA HIS A 18 5.99 -1.29 19.93
C HIS A 18 4.58 -1.03 20.46
N GLY A 19 3.55 -1.49 19.76
CA GLY A 19 2.16 -1.32 20.18
C GLY A 19 1.46 -0.25 19.34
N ILE A 20 1.25 -0.53 18.06
CA ILE A 20 0.53 0.37 17.15
C ILE A 20 -0.97 0.16 17.31
N ASP A 21 -1.70 1.27 17.49
CA ASP A 21 -3.15 1.36 17.43
C ASP A 21 -3.53 2.16 16.19
N LEU A 22 -4.43 1.62 15.35
CA LEU A 22 -4.92 2.27 14.14
C LEU A 22 -6.31 1.78 13.80
N ASN A 23 -7.22 2.69 13.52
CA ASN A 23 -8.52 2.38 12.95
C ASN A 23 -8.65 3.04 11.59
N VAL A 24 -9.13 2.31 10.58
CA VAL A 24 -9.36 2.82 9.22
C VAL A 24 -10.80 2.54 8.85
N ALA A 25 -11.53 3.59 8.46
CA ALA A 25 -12.90 3.47 7.98
C ALA A 25 -12.93 2.91 6.55
N GLU A 26 -14.10 2.47 6.11
CA GLU A 26 -14.31 2.04 4.72
C GLU A 26 -14.24 3.26 3.79
N GLY A 27 -13.56 3.13 2.65
CA GLY A 27 -13.31 4.23 1.70
C GLY A 27 -12.34 5.30 2.20
N GLU A 28 -11.70 5.09 3.36
CA GLU A 28 -10.72 6.01 3.90
C GLU A 28 -9.32 5.75 3.35
N PHE A 29 -8.60 6.82 3.02
CA PHE A 29 -7.18 6.79 2.69
C PHE A 29 -6.38 7.36 3.86
N VAL A 30 -5.62 6.50 4.52
CA VAL A 30 -4.79 6.84 5.67
C VAL A 30 -3.32 6.77 5.28
N GLY A 31 -2.62 7.89 5.48
CA GLY A 31 -1.18 7.99 5.29
C GLY A 31 -0.40 7.68 6.57
N ILE A 32 0.76 7.07 6.43
CA ILE A 32 1.73 6.89 7.51
C ILE A 32 3.07 7.44 7.03
N LEU A 33 3.44 8.59 7.57
CA LEU A 33 4.65 9.32 7.24
C LEU A 33 5.78 8.92 8.19
N GLY A 34 6.96 8.66 7.65
CA GLY A 34 8.13 8.37 8.48
C GLY A 34 9.40 8.16 7.65
N HIS A 35 10.55 8.41 8.25
CA HIS A 35 11.85 8.12 7.64
C HIS A 35 12.11 6.64 7.45
N ASN A 36 13.17 6.32 6.72
CA ASN A 36 13.64 4.93 6.58
C ASN A 36 14.03 4.37 7.95
N GLY A 37 13.73 3.08 8.16
CA GLY A 37 14.00 2.40 9.42
C GLY A 37 13.01 2.65 10.55
N MET A 38 11.97 3.50 10.36
CA MET A 38 10.97 3.79 11.41
C MET A 38 9.92 2.70 11.61
N GLY A 39 9.94 1.63 10.78
CA GLY A 39 9.03 0.50 10.95
C GLY A 39 7.85 0.46 9.95
N LYS A 40 7.79 1.36 8.96
CA LYS A 40 6.71 1.46 7.95
C LYS A 40 6.44 0.14 7.23
N THR A 41 7.44 -0.38 6.51
CA THR A 41 7.36 -1.66 5.78
C THR A 41 7.06 -2.83 6.73
N THR A 42 7.63 -2.82 7.95
CA THR A 42 7.35 -3.84 8.96
C THR A 42 5.89 -3.82 9.37
N PHE A 43 5.29 -2.64 9.51
CA PHE A 43 3.88 -2.48 9.81
C PHE A 43 3.01 -3.07 8.69
N LEU A 44 3.24 -2.68 7.43
CA LEU A 44 2.47 -3.23 6.29
C LEU A 44 2.66 -4.75 6.13
N LYS A 45 3.90 -5.26 6.26
CA LYS A 45 4.17 -6.71 6.24
C LYS A 45 3.45 -7.46 7.35
N THR A 46 3.29 -6.84 8.51
CA THR A 46 2.52 -7.41 9.61
C THR A 46 1.02 -7.38 9.32
N LEU A 47 0.51 -6.28 8.73
CA LEU A 47 -0.89 -6.17 8.32
C LEU A 47 -1.27 -7.18 7.25
N ILE A 48 -0.44 -7.41 6.23
CA ILE A 48 -0.72 -8.41 5.19
C ILE A 48 -0.43 -9.85 5.63
N GLY A 49 0.26 -10.05 6.75
CA GLY A 49 0.57 -11.39 7.30
C GLY A 49 1.82 -12.05 6.74
N LEU A 50 2.71 -11.30 6.12
CA LEU A 50 4.06 -11.72 5.75
C LEU A 50 5.00 -11.76 6.95
N LEU A 51 4.75 -10.92 7.96
CA LEU A 51 5.40 -10.96 9.25
C LEU A 51 4.36 -11.29 10.33
N ARG A 52 4.66 -12.29 11.17
CA ARG A 52 3.75 -12.66 12.26
C ARG A 52 3.87 -11.66 13.41
N PRO A 53 2.76 -11.09 13.92
CA PRO A 53 2.80 -10.22 15.08
C PRO A 53 3.24 -10.99 16.33
N THR A 54 3.97 -10.31 17.22
CA THR A 54 4.37 -10.83 18.53
C THR A 54 3.39 -10.44 19.64
N GLY A 55 2.48 -9.49 19.38
CA GLY A 55 1.43 -9.05 20.29
C GLY A 55 0.41 -8.17 19.58
N GLY A 56 -0.71 -7.91 20.24
CA GLY A 56 -1.80 -7.13 19.70
C GLY A 56 -2.75 -7.92 18.81
N SER A 57 -3.67 -7.21 18.16
CA SER A 57 -4.67 -7.82 17.27
C SER A 57 -4.87 -6.99 16.00
N ILE A 58 -5.33 -7.68 14.95
CA ILE A 58 -5.72 -7.10 13.66
C ILE A 58 -7.09 -7.65 13.31
N GLU A 59 -8.04 -6.75 13.04
CA GLU A 59 -9.39 -7.09 12.59
C GLU A 59 -9.67 -6.43 11.25
N LEU A 60 -10.26 -7.20 10.33
CA LEU A 60 -10.73 -6.73 9.03
C LEU A 60 -12.24 -7.01 8.95
N ASN A 61 -13.04 -5.97 8.76
CA ASN A 61 -14.50 -6.06 8.72
C ASN A 61 -15.10 -6.81 9.94
N GLY A 62 -14.56 -6.52 11.15
CA GLY A 62 -14.97 -7.17 12.41
C GLY A 62 -14.48 -8.60 12.59
N LYS A 63 -13.73 -9.14 11.63
CA LYS A 63 -13.14 -10.49 11.71
C LYS A 63 -11.69 -10.41 12.17
N ASN A 64 -11.36 -11.12 13.24
CA ASN A 64 -9.97 -11.22 13.69
C ASN A 64 -9.12 -12.01 12.68
N ILE A 65 -8.11 -11.35 12.12
CA ILE A 65 -7.18 -11.91 11.13
C ILE A 65 -5.75 -12.02 11.65
N THR A 66 -5.51 -11.75 12.93
CA THR A 66 -4.17 -11.63 13.54
C THR A 66 -3.25 -12.81 13.20
N ARG A 67 -3.78 -14.04 13.22
CA ARG A 67 -3.02 -15.26 12.94
C ARG A 67 -3.24 -15.81 11.53
N MET A 68 -4.02 -15.12 10.71
CA MET A 68 -4.32 -15.54 9.34
C MET A 68 -3.10 -15.35 8.43
N PRO A 69 -2.70 -16.36 7.63
CA PRO A 69 -1.59 -16.23 6.70
C PRO A 69 -1.92 -15.26 5.54
N ALA A 70 -0.89 -14.68 4.90
CA ALA A 70 -1.02 -13.64 3.90
C ALA A 70 -2.00 -14.00 2.76
N TYR A 71 -1.91 -15.20 2.19
CA TYR A 71 -2.80 -15.61 1.09
C TYR A 71 -4.28 -15.60 1.50
N LYS A 72 -4.61 -15.95 2.75
CA LYS A 72 -5.99 -15.87 3.25
C LYS A 72 -6.44 -14.43 3.48
N ARG A 73 -5.53 -13.53 3.91
CA ARG A 73 -5.84 -12.09 4.01
C ARG A 73 -6.12 -11.50 2.63
N ASN A 74 -5.34 -11.89 1.63
CA ASN A 74 -5.58 -11.50 0.25
C ASN A 74 -6.97 -11.97 -0.24
N LEU A 75 -7.32 -13.24 -0.03
CA LEU A 75 -8.67 -13.77 -0.35
C LEU A 75 -9.81 -13.12 0.45
N ASN A 76 -9.51 -12.43 1.56
CA ASN A 76 -10.48 -11.61 2.31
C ASN A 76 -10.45 -10.12 1.89
N GLY A 77 -9.86 -9.80 0.74
CA GLY A 77 -9.91 -8.47 0.13
C GLY A 77 -8.77 -7.52 0.53
N MET A 78 -7.64 -8.03 1.03
CA MET A 78 -6.45 -7.21 1.26
C MET A 78 -5.48 -7.31 0.07
N GLY A 79 -5.18 -6.18 -0.57
CA GLY A 79 -4.10 -6.07 -1.55
C GLY A 79 -2.83 -5.50 -0.92
N TYR A 80 -1.66 -5.83 -1.46
CA TYR A 80 -0.38 -5.27 -1.03
C TYR A 80 0.53 -5.02 -2.22
N VAL A 81 1.01 -3.80 -2.34
CA VAL A 81 2.05 -3.40 -3.30
C VAL A 81 3.30 -3.08 -2.49
N PRO A 82 4.33 -3.92 -2.54
CA PRO A 82 5.55 -3.74 -1.77
C PRO A 82 6.45 -2.65 -2.36
N GLN A 83 7.35 -2.12 -1.54
CA GLN A 83 8.50 -1.36 -1.99
C GLN A 83 9.29 -2.19 -3.02
N GLY A 84 9.75 -1.58 -4.11
CA GLY A 84 10.48 -2.29 -5.16
C GLY A 84 9.60 -3.01 -6.19
N ARG A 85 8.25 -2.83 -6.12
CA ARG A 85 7.27 -3.25 -7.14
C ARG A 85 6.98 -4.75 -7.21
N ASP A 86 7.99 -5.62 -7.03
CA ASP A 86 7.90 -7.10 -7.06
C ASP A 86 7.12 -7.68 -8.27
N ILE A 87 7.32 -7.10 -9.46
CA ILE A 87 6.78 -7.66 -10.70
C ILE A 87 7.58 -8.92 -11.12
N PHE A 88 7.02 -9.73 -12.00
CA PHE A 88 7.73 -10.84 -12.63
C PHE A 88 8.45 -10.35 -13.91
N PRO A 89 9.75 -10.03 -13.86
CA PRO A 89 10.44 -9.33 -14.94
C PRO A 89 10.56 -10.16 -16.21
N ASN A 90 10.54 -11.48 -16.13
CA ASN A 90 10.66 -12.39 -17.27
C ASN A 90 9.31 -12.75 -17.90
N LEU A 91 8.20 -12.36 -17.31
CA LEU A 91 6.87 -12.55 -17.86
C LEU A 91 6.42 -11.29 -18.61
N THR A 92 5.46 -11.46 -19.53
CA THR A 92 4.81 -10.34 -20.18
C THR A 92 3.98 -9.52 -19.17
N VAL A 93 3.58 -8.30 -19.55
CA VAL A 93 2.62 -7.51 -18.78
C VAL A 93 1.33 -8.29 -18.57
N LEU A 94 0.80 -8.90 -19.64
CA LEU A 94 -0.41 -9.71 -19.58
C LEU A 94 -0.27 -10.88 -18.60
N ASP A 95 0.83 -11.62 -18.66
CA ASP A 95 1.06 -12.75 -17.75
C ASP A 95 1.22 -12.30 -16.30
N ASN A 96 1.86 -11.14 -16.06
CA ASN A 96 1.92 -10.54 -14.73
C ASN A 96 0.53 -10.25 -14.15
N LEU A 97 -0.40 -9.74 -14.98
CA LEU A 97 -1.78 -9.49 -14.56
C LEU A 97 -2.52 -10.81 -14.30
N ARG A 98 -2.34 -11.81 -15.18
CA ARG A 98 -3.00 -13.12 -15.09
C ARG A 98 -2.64 -13.92 -13.85
N ILE A 99 -1.41 -13.81 -13.35
CA ILE A 99 -1.00 -14.49 -12.09
C ILE A 99 -1.93 -14.11 -10.92
N ALA A 100 -2.44 -12.89 -10.88
CA ALA A 100 -3.34 -12.47 -9.80
C ALA A 100 -4.64 -13.26 -9.78
N PHE A 101 -5.11 -13.79 -10.91
CA PHE A 101 -6.34 -14.57 -10.99
C PHE A 101 -6.21 -16.00 -10.46
N ALA A 102 -4.99 -16.54 -10.36
CA ALA A 102 -4.77 -17.93 -9.97
C ALA A 102 -5.40 -18.33 -8.62
N MET A 103 -5.63 -17.36 -7.74
CA MET A 103 -6.24 -17.59 -6.42
C MET A 103 -7.66 -17.05 -6.29
N HIS A 104 -8.15 -16.31 -7.28
CA HIS A 104 -9.45 -15.64 -7.26
C HIS A 104 -10.41 -16.30 -8.23
N LYS A 105 -11.64 -16.56 -7.77
CA LYS A 105 -12.72 -17.07 -8.64
C LYS A 105 -13.43 -15.87 -9.29
N VAL A 106 -12.79 -15.31 -10.30
CA VAL A 106 -13.30 -14.13 -11.04
C VAL A 106 -13.39 -14.46 -12.54
N GLU A 107 -14.20 -13.72 -13.26
CA GLU A 107 -14.22 -13.73 -14.73
C GLU A 107 -12.99 -12.95 -15.23
N GLU A 108 -11.93 -13.68 -15.58
CA GLU A 108 -10.62 -13.13 -15.94
C GLU A 108 -10.72 -12.02 -16.98
N GLU A 109 -11.42 -12.28 -18.09
CA GLU A 109 -11.53 -11.34 -19.21
C GLU A 109 -12.16 -10.01 -18.77
N LYS A 110 -13.25 -10.09 -18.00
CA LYS A 110 -13.96 -8.90 -17.52
C LYS A 110 -13.11 -8.09 -16.57
N VAL A 111 -12.47 -8.74 -15.58
CA VAL A 111 -11.63 -8.03 -14.60
C VAL A 111 -10.40 -7.44 -15.29
N LEU A 112 -9.81 -8.14 -16.26
CA LEU A 112 -8.70 -7.65 -17.05
C LEU A 112 -9.09 -6.39 -17.84
N GLU A 113 -10.24 -6.39 -18.49
CA GLU A 113 -10.77 -5.23 -19.22
C GLU A 113 -10.97 -4.04 -18.27
N GLU A 114 -11.64 -4.24 -17.12
CA GLU A 114 -11.85 -3.19 -16.10
C GLU A 114 -10.52 -2.63 -15.58
N VAL A 115 -9.51 -3.48 -15.35
CA VAL A 115 -8.19 -3.04 -14.90
C VAL A 115 -7.47 -2.25 -15.97
N LEU A 116 -7.56 -2.68 -17.24
CA LEU A 116 -6.95 -1.97 -18.36
C LEU A 116 -7.65 -0.65 -18.70
N GLU A 117 -8.92 -0.47 -18.32
CA GLU A 117 -9.59 0.83 -18.39
C GLU A 117 -9.02 1.80 -17.34
N VAL A 118 -8.75 1.31 -16.13
CA VAL A 118 -8.12 2.09 -15.05
C VAL A 118 -6.66 2.41 -15.37
N PHE A 119 -5.94 1.50 -16.04
CA PHE A 119 -4.52 1.63 -16.40
C PHE A 119 -4.30 1.59 -17.93
N PRO A 120 -4.81 2.57 -18.70
CA PRO A 120 -4.75 2.54 -20.16
C PRO A 120 -3.32 2.50 -20.71
N ARG A 121 -2.34 3.01 -19.96
CA ARG A 121 -0.90 2.93 -20.30
C ARG A 121 -0.41 1.51 -20.51
N LEU A 122 -1.01 0.51 -19.88
CA LEU A 122 -0.60 -0.89 -20.01
C LEU A 122 -1.10 -1.53 -21.31
N LYS A 123 -2.18 -1.04 -21.94
CA LYS A 123 -2.77 -1.64 -23.15
C LYS A 123 -1.76 -1.87 -24.28
N PRO A 124 -0.93 -0.88 -24.69
CA PRO A 124 0.07 -1.09 -25.73
C PRO A 124 1.29 -1.92 -25.28
N LEU A 125 1.39 -2.27 -24.01
CA LEU A 125 2.55 -2.94 -23.41
C LEU A 125 2.28 -4.41 -23.09
N LEU A 126 1.07 -4.94 -23.32
CA LEU A 126 0.63 -6.26 -22.86
C LEU A 126 1.58 -7.40 -23.24
N GLU A 127 2.14 -7.37 -24.44
CA GLU A 127 3.07 -8.40 -24.94
C GLU A 127 4.54 -8.11 -24.57
N ARG A 128 4.83 -6.99 -23.90
CA ARG A 128 6.19 -6.66 -23.48
C ARG A 128 6.55 -7.38 -22.19
N SER A 129 7.80 -7.83 -22.11
CA SER A 129 8.37 -8.36 -20.86
C SER A 129 8.46 -7.27 -19.80
N GLY A 130 8.18 -7.59 -18.55
CA GLY A 130 8.32 -6.67 -17.42
C GLY A 130 9.72 -6.08 -17.27
N ARG A 131 10.75 -6.78 -17.75
CA ARG A 131 12.15 -6.33 -17.72
C ARG A 131 12.40 -5.05 -18.53
N VAL A 132 11.70 -4.86 -19.65
CA VAL A 132 11.93 -3.73 -20.54
C VAL A 132 11.07 -2.50 -20.21
N LEU A 133 10.22 -2.61 -19.19
CA LEU A 133 9.41 -1.50 -18.70
C LEU A 133 10.28 -0.49 -17.94
N SER A 134 9.95 0.79 -18.07
CA SER A 134 10.47 1.83 -17.19
C SER A 134 10.04 1.61 -15.74
N GLY A 135 10.74 2.25 -14.79
CA GLY A 135 10.40 2.14 -13.38
C GLY A 135 8.95 2.54 -13.07
N GLY A 136 8.44 3.59 -13.73
CA GLY A 136 7.04 4.02 -13.59
C GLY A 136 6.04 3.02 -14.15
N GLU A 137 6.31 2.46 -15.34
CA GLU A 137 5.47 1.42 -15.93
C GLU A 137 5.44 0.14 -15.09
N GLN A 138 6.56 -0.23 -14.46
CA GLN A 138 6.61 -1.35 -13.52
C GLN A 138 5.75 -1.08 -12.28
N GLN A 139 5.75 0.16 -11.76
CA GLN A 139 4.90 0.54 -10.63
C GLN A 139 3.42 0.48 -10.98
N ILE A 140 3.05 1.01 -12.16
CA ILE A 140 1.68 0.92 -12.69
C ILE A 140 1.28 -0.56 -12.85
N LEU A 141 2.16 -1.41 -13.38
CA LEU A 141 1.90 -2.84 -13.50
C LEU A 141 1.71 -3.52 -12.13
N ALA A 142 2.50 -3.16 -11.12
CA ALA A 142 2.36 -3.71 -9.76
C ALA A 142 1.01 -3.34 -9.13
N LEU A 143 0.57 -2.07 -9.30
CA LEU A 143 -0.75 -1.60 -8.88
C LEU A 143 -1.87 -2.32 -9.62
N ALA A 144 -1.79 -2.38 -10.95
CA ALA A 144 -2.79 -3.05 -11.80
C ALA A 144 -2.94 -4.53 -11.43
N ARG A 145 -1.82 -5.25 -11.26
CA ARG A 145 -1.80 -6.64 -10.82
C ARG A 145 -2.46 -6.83 -9.46
N CYS A 146 -2.22 -5.93 -8.53
CA CYS A 146 -2.86 -5.97 -7.21
C CYS A 146 -4.38 -5.78 -7.32
N LEU A 147 -4.85 -4.88 -8.20
CA LEU A 147 -6.27 -4.61 -8.43
C LEU A 147 -7.01 -5.73 -9.19
N CYS A 148 -6.30 -6.60 -9.90
CA CYS A 148 -6.88 -7.82 -10.47
C CYS A 148 -7.49 -8.75 -9.40
N GLY A 149 -7.01 -8.68 -8.16
CA GLY A 149 -7.59 -9.37 -7.01
C GLY A 149 -8.84 -8.69 -6.42
N SER A 150 -9.29 -7.57 -6.98
CA SER A 150 -10.43 -6.76 -6.50
C SER A 150 -10.39 -6.49 -4.99
N PRO A 151 -9.28 -5.95 -4.45
CA PRO A 151 -9.16 -5.70 -3.02
C PRO A 151 -10.12 -4.59 -2.56
N SER A 152 -10.65 -4.72 -1.34
CA SER A 152 -11.38 -3.66 -0.64
C SER A 152 -10.46 -2.79 0.22
N LEU A 153 -9.31 -3.33 0.63
CA LEU A 153 -8.24 -2.64 1.34
C LEU A 153 -6.91 -2.82 0.61
N LEU A 154 -6.29 -1.73 0.21
CA LEU A 154 -4.99 -1.71 -0.46
C LEU A 154 -3.91 -1.17 0.49
N LEU A 155 -2.83 -1.91 0.63
CA LEU A 155 -1.64 -1.52 1.37
C LEU A 155 -0.55 -1.12 0.38
N LEU A 156 -0.03 0.11 0.47
CA LEU A 156 0.99 0.67 -0.43
C LEU A 156 2.27 1.00 0.35
N ASP A 157 3.38 0.40 -0.05
CA ASP A 157 4.68 0.55 0.58
C ASP A 157 5.62 1.38 -0.30
N GLU A 158 5.77 2.67 0.01
CA GLU A 158 6.60 3.66 -0.71
C GLU A 158 6.42 3.62 -2.25
N PRO A 159 5.18 3.79 -2.75
CA PRO A 159 4.89 3.61 -4.17
C PRO A 159 5.53 4.64 -5.09
N THR A 160 6.10 5.74 -4.56
CA THR A 160 6.73 6.80 -5.36
C THR A 160 8.23 6.65 -5.50
N GLU A 161 8.87 5.68 -4.82
CA GLU A 161 10.32 5.54 -4.83
C GLU A 161 10.88 5.29 -6.23
N GLY A 162 11.78 6.19 -6.66
CA GLY A 162 12.44 6.09 -7.98
C GLY A 162 11.48 6.25 -9.17
N ILE A 163 10.37 6.96 -8.98
CA ILE A 163 9.34 7.23 -10.00
C ILE A 163 9.43 8.69 -10.46
N GLN A 164 9.23 8.91 -11.75
CA GLN A 164 9.18 10.26 -12.34
C GLN A 164 7.91 11.00 -11.90
N PRO A 165 7.97 12.35 -11.70
CA PRO A 165 6.83 13.14 -11.25
C PRO A 165 5.54 12.93 -12.05
N SER A 166 5.62 12.87 -13.39
CA SER A 166 4.44 12.68 -14.23
C SER A 166 3.72 11.32 -14.02
N ILE A 167 4.45 10.30 -13.59
CA ILE A 167 3.84 9.01 -13.25
C ILE A 167 3.26 9.04 -11.83
N ILE A 168 3.86 9.81 -10.93
CA ILE A 168 3.31 10.02 -9.58
C ILE A 168 1.95 10.70 -9.68
N GLU A 169 1.83 11.74 -10.51
CA GLU A 169 0.56 12.42 -10.78
C GLU A 169 -0.50 11.45 -11.34
N GLU A 170 -0.13 10.64 -12.34
CA GLU A 170 -1.02 9.61 -12.90
C GLU A 170 -1.48 8.60 -11.82
N ILE A 171 -0.59 8.16 -10.93
CA ILE A 171 -0.95 7.25 -9.82
C ILE A 171 -1.93 7.94 -8.85
N ILE A 172 -1.73 9.22 -8.54
CA ILE A 172 -2.64 9.99 -7.67
C ILE A 172 -4.05 10.01 -8.29
N GLU A 173 -4.15 10.39 -9.57
CA GLU A 173 -5.44 10.45 -10.27
C GLU A 173 -6.16 9.10 -10.28
N ILE A 174 -5.42 8.02 -10.57
CA ILE A 174 -5.96 6.65 -10.55
C ILE A 174 -6.49 6.27 -9.18
N LEU A 175 -5.71 6.49 -8.12
CA LEU A 175 -6.11 6.11 -6.77
C LEU A 175 -7.30 6.93 -6.26
N GLN A 176 -7.36 8.23 -6.57
CA GLN A 176 -8.51 9.09 -6.27
C GLN A 176 -9.76 8.63 -7.02
N GLY A 177 -9.63 8.27 -8.29
CA GLY A 177 -10.71 7.70 -9.10
C GLY A 177 -11.25 6.38 -8.52
N LEU A 178 -10.37 5.49 -8.08
CA LEU A 178 -10.74 4.22 -7.45
C LEU A 178 -11.44 4.41 -6.09
N ARG A 179 -11.05 5.42 -5.32
CA ARG A 179 -11.76 5.77 -4.09
C ARG A 179 -13.23 6.11 -4.37
N THR A 180 -13.47 6.94 -5.38
CA THR A 180 -14.82 7.39 -5.73
C THR A 180 -15.65 6.29 -6.37
N SER A 181 -15.08 5.52 -7.30
CA SER A 181 -15.80 4.53 -8.12
C SER A 181 -15.99 3.17 -7.42
N ARG A 182 -15.05 2.77 -6.56
CA ARG A 182 -15.04 1.43 -5.93
C ARG A 182 -15.05 1.46 -4.41
N ASN A 183 -15.17 2.63 -3.78
CA ASN A 183 -15.08 2.81 -2.32
C ASN A 183 -13.82 2.13 -1.73
N LEU A 184 -12.70 2.18 -2.49
CA LEU A 184 -11.44 1.56 -2.10
C LEU A 184 -10.92 2.21 -0.81
N THR A 185 -10.45 1.37 0.12
CA THR A 185 -9.75 1.81 1.33
C THR A 185 -8.25 1.67 1.13
N ILE A 186 -7.45 2.64 1.56
CA ILE A 186 -5.98 2.60 1.41
C ILE A 186 -5.29 2.89 2.74
N VAL A 187 -4.28 2.09 3.06
CA VAL A 187 -3.23 2.42 4.03
C VAL A 187 -1.94 2.54 3.26
N LEU A 188 -1.38 3.73 3.19
CA LEU A 188 -0.13 3.98 2.49
C LEU A 188 0.97 4.42 3.46
N VAL A 189 2.18 3.91 3.28
CA VAL A 189 3.36 4.39 3.99
C VAL A 189 4.28 5.09 2.99
N GLU A 190 4.78 6.27 3.37
CA GLU A 190 5.55 7.14 2.46
C GLU A 190 6.51 8.06 3.21
N GLN A 191 7.45 8.62 2.43
CA GLN A 191 8.30 9.73 2.83
C GLN A 191 8.03 11.00 2.00
N ASN A 192 7.38 10.83 0.84
CA ASN A 192 7.02 11.93 -0.04
C ASN A 192 5.80 12.67 0.51
N LEU A 193 6.03 13.90 1.01
CA LEU A 193 5.00 14.74 1.64
C LEU A 193 3.88 15.09 0.66
N ASP A 194 4.22 15.45 -0.58
CA ASP A 194 3.23 15.87 -1.56
C ASP A 194 2.31 14.73 -1.97
N PHE A 195 2.87 13.53 -2.15
CA PHE A 195 2.09 12.34 -2.49
C PHE A 195 1.14 11.94 -1.38
N ILE A 196 1.64 11.87 -0.13
CA ILE A 196 0.82 11.46 1.02
C ILE A 196 -0.28 12.51 1.30
N ALA A 197 0.03 13.81 1.17
CA ALA A 197 -0.92 14.89 1.34
C ALA A 197 -2.03 14.89 0.26
N SER A 198 -1.68 14.57 -0.99
CA SER A 198 -2.64 14.54 -2.11
C SER A 198 -3.66 13.42 -2.01
N LEU A 199 -3.35 12.33 -1.31
CA LEU A 199 -4.20 11.15 -1.24
C LEU A 199 -4.91 10.99 0.10
N SER A 200 -4.24 11.29 1.21
CA SER A 200 -4.71 10.93 2.55
C SER A 200 -5.74 11.92 3.10
N GLN A 201 -6.69 11.42 3.88
CA GLN A 201 -7.62 12.25 4.65
C GLN A 201 -7.05 12.61 6.01
N ARG A 202 -6.18 11.75 6.55
CA ARG A 202 -5.35 11.99 7.74
C ARG A 202 -4.05 11.24 7.62
N VAL A 203 -3.05 11.72 8.31
CA VAL A 203 -1.70 11.18 8.27
C VAL A 203 -1.21 10.94 9.68
N HIS A 204 -0.74 9.73 9.94
CA HIS A 204 -0.03 9.39 11.16
C HIS A 204 1.48 9.52 10.95
N ILE A 205 2.19 10.00 11.94
CA ILE A 205 3.66 10.03 11.95
C ILE A 205 4.14 8.79 12.70
N ILE A 206 4.96 7.98 12.04
CA ILE A 206 5.60 6.82 12.66
C ILE A 206 7.04 7.12 13.04
N GLN A 207 7.39 6.84 14.29
CA GLN A 207 8.74 6.97 14.81
C GLN A 207 9.07 5.76 15.68
N ARG A 208 10.22 5.13 15.42
CA ARG A 208 10.72 3.98 16.19
C ARG A 208 9.63 2.92 16.47
N GLY A 209 8.84 2.61 15.43
CA GLY A 209 7.81 1.57 15.51
C GLY A 209 6.55 1.94 16.32
N GLN A 210 6.28 3.22 16.53
CA GLN A 210 5.07 3.75 17.19
C GLN A 210 4.45 4.85 16.34
N LEU A 211 3.11 4.96 16.33
CA LEU A 211 2.42 6.13 15.81
C LEU A 211 2.42 7.19 16.91
N VAL A 212 3.12 8.30 16.66
CA VAL A 212 3.35 9.33 17.70
C VAL A 212 2.43 10.52 17.56
N ASN A 213 1.93 10.79 16.35
CA ASN A 213 1.11 11.95 16.06
C ASN A 213 0.13 11.64 14.94
N GLU A 214 -1.04 12.30 14.94
CA GLU A 214 -1.99 12.32 13.83
C GLU A 214 -2.17 13.78 13.39
N VAL A 215 -2.06 14.02 12.08
CA VAL A 215 -2.15 15.35 11.50
C VAL A 215 -3.05 15.33 10.27
N SER A 216 -3.66 16.47 9.95
CA SER A 216 -4.33 16.66 8.66
C SER A 216 -3.29 16.86 7.54
N PRO A 217 -3.63 16.56 6.27
CA PRO A 217 -2.74 16.78 5.14
C PRO A 217 -2.20 18.21 5.06
N ASP A 218 -3.02 19.22 5.35
CA ASP A 218 -2.61 20.64 5.32
C ASP A 218 -1.53 20.96 6.36
N GLN A 219 -1.53 20.27 7.50
CA GLN A 219 -0.54 20.45 8.56
C GLN A 219 0.84 19.92 8.18
N LEU A 220 0.94 19.04 7.18
CA LEU A 220 2.22 18.51 6.72
C LEU A 220 3.16 19.59 6.16
N TYR A 221 2.62 20.73 5.76
CA TYR A 221 3.40 21.87 5.26
C TYR A 221 3.77 22.88 6.37
N ASN A 222 3.40 22.61 7.63
CA ASN A 222 3.80 23.45 8.76
C ASN A 222 5.33 23.36 8.96
N PRO A 223 6.07 24.50 8.92
CA PRO A 223 7.53 24.50 9.06
C PRO A 223 8.06 23.88 10.36
N GLU A 224 7.30 23.94 11.45
CA GLU A 224 7.67 23.34 12.74
C GLU A 224 7.60 21.82 12.66
N LEU A 225 6.52 21.28 12.08
CA LEU A 225 6.33 19.84 11.89
C LEU A 225 7.36 19.28 10.91
N VAL A 226 7.65 20.01 9.83
CA VAL A 226 8.68 19.62 8.86
C VAL A 226 10.06 19.61 9.51
N ARG A 227 10.40 20.62 10.35
CA ARG A 227 11.67 20.64 11.09
C ARG A 227 11.78 19.50 12.09
N GLU A 228 10.71 19.19 12.80
CA GLU A 228 10.66 18.05 13.71
C GLU A 228 10.84 16.75 12.95
N PHE A 229 10.17 16.59 11.81
CA PHE A 229 10.29 15.42 10.95
C PHE A 229 11.69 15.29 10.32
N VAL A 230 12.26 16.37 9.77
CA VAL A 230 13.59 16.40 9.13
C VAL A 230 14.71 16.38 10.18
N GLY A 231 14.52 17.03 11.33
CA GLY A 231 15.53 17.11 12.40
C GLY A 231 15.77 15.82 13.17
N MET A 232 14.90 14.82 13.05
CA MET A 232 15.05 13.51 13.69
C MET A 232 15.86 12.50 12.86
N GLY A 233 16.38 12.90 11.73
CA GLY A 233 17.23 12.10 10.82
C GLY A 233 18.74 12.21 11.08
N GLY A 234 19.15 12.75 12.25
CA GLY A 234 20.56 12.89 12.64
C GLY A 234 20.97 11.87 13.70
#